data_b665c1eb67034a9ab529041443712edd
#
_entry.id   b665c1eb67034a9ab529041443712edd
#
_cell.length_a   1.000
_cell.length_b   1.000
_cell.length_c   1.000
_cell.angle_alpha   90.00
_cell.angle_beta   90.00
_cell.angle_gamma   90.00
#
_symmetry.space_group_name_H-M   'P 1'
#
loop_
_entity.id
_entity.type
_entity.pdbx_description
1 polymer ?
#
loop_
_entity_poly.entity_id
_entity_poly.type
_entity_poly.pdbx_seq_one_letter_code
_entity_poly.pdbx_strand_id
1 'polypeptide(L)'
;MKKIKISELPLYQSLKGLFVMGTDVNNRSVKVNLEFIESETTKAVKDADTATAAAAKAAGLAEEATKTANAAALRADTAQAQAAQAAKTAADAAQSALSAKTQADEATKAAQDAAKAAQAAKTAADEA
;
A
#
# COMPACT_ATOMS: atom_id res chain seq x y z
N MET A 1 -8.42 66.01 -34.71
CA MET A 1 -8.38 64.53 -34.38
C MET A 1 -9.27 64.26 -33.19
N LYS A 2 -10.28 63.43 -33.30
CA LYS A 2 -11.16 63.05 -32.20
C LYS A 2 -10.41 62.06 -31.31
N LYS A 3 -10.17 62.40 -30.06
CA LYS A 3 -9.55 61.48 -29.08
C LYS A 3 -10.63 60.53 -28.58
N ILE A 4 -10.44 59.22 -28.82
CA ILE A 4 -11.30 58.16 -28.31
C ILE A 4 -10.69 57.71 -26.98
N LYS A 5 -11.50 57.62 -25.90
CA LYS A 5 -11.07 57.09 -24.62
C LYS A 5 -10.94 55.59 -24.72
N ILE A 6 -9.97 54.98 -24.03
CA ILE A 6 -9.77 53.51 -24.02
C ILE A 6 -11.02 52.78 -23.54
N SER A 7 -11.81 53.39 -22.63
CA SER A 7 -13.08 52.85 -22.14
C SER A 7 -14.22 52.83 -23.20
N GLU A 8 -14.03 53.53 -24.31
CA GLU A 8 -15.02 53.60 -25.40
C GLU A 8 -14.67 52.62 -26.56
N LEU A 9 -13.55 51.87 -26.40
CA LEU A 9 -13.19 50.87 -27.39
C LEU A 9 -14.08 49.63 -27.24
N PRO A 10 -14.52 49.04 -28.35
CA PRO A 10 -15.31 47.83 -28.28
C PRO A 10 -14.50 46.69 -27.64
N LEU A 11 -15.16 45.90 -26.76
CA LEU A 11 -14.62 44.69 -26.23
C LEU A 11 -14.54 43.61 -27.35
N TYR A 12 -13.35 43.24 -27.73
CA TYR A 12 -13.14 42.14 -28.68
C TYR A 12 -13.14 40.80 -27.92
N GLN A 13 -13.94 39.88 -28.38
CA GLN A 13 -13.99 38.50 -27.84
C GLN A 13 -12.92 37.58 -28.46
N SER A 14 -12.22 38.05 -29.49
CA SER A 14 -11.16 37.33 -30.19
C SER A 14 -10.10 38.32 -30.69
N LEU A 15 -8.86 37.88 -30.69
CA LEU A 15 -7.72 38.63 -31.23
C LEU A 15 -7.54 38.44 -32.75
N LYS A 16 -8.46 37.71 -33.39
CA LYS A 16 -8.42 37.43 -34.83
C LYS A 16 -8.51 38.73 -35.63
N GLY A 17 -7.56 38.91 -36.54
CA GLY A 17 -7.50 40.10 -37.39
C GLY A 17 -6.99 41.37 -36.70
N LEU A 18 -6.65 41.31 -35.41
CA LEU A 18 -6.06 42.42 -34.67
C LEU A 18 -4.53 42.43 -34.81
N PHE A 19 -3.97 43.63 -34.84
CA PHE A 19 -2.53 43.85 -34.99
C PHE A 19 -2.05 44.91 -34.03
N VAL A 20 -0.80 44.77 -33.59
CA VAL A 20 -0.05 45.83 -32.92
C VAL A 20 1.05 46.33 -33.86
N MET A 21 1.18 47.62 -33.97
CA MET A 21 2.31 48.25 -34.65
C MET A 21 3.41 48.50 -33.62
N GLY A 22 4.59 48.04 -33.92
CA GLY A 22 5.78 48.20 -33.09
C GLY A 22 7.01 48.52 -33.91
N THR A 23 8.14 48.59 -33.24
CA THR A 23 9.44 48.77 -33.88
C THR A 23 10.34 47.58 -33.54
N ASP A 24 11.01 46.99 -34.53
CA ASP A 24 11.96 45.92 -34.29
C ASP A 24 13.29 46.45 -33.72
N VAL A 25 14.21 45.56 -33.43
CA VAL A 25 15.54 45.88 -32.88
C VAL A 25 16.38 46.74 -33.81
N ASN A 26 16.02 46.79 -35.08
CA ASN A 26 16.68 47.60 -36.10
C ASN A 26 15.92 48.93 -36.36
N ASN A 27 15.02 49.31 -35.47
CA ASN A 27 14.21 50.51 -35.54
C ASN A 27 13.27 50.60 -36.77
N ARG A 28 12.86 49.44 -37.30
CA ARG A 28 11.91 49.32 -38.43
C ARG A 28 10.49 49.10 -37.87
N SER A 29 9.52 49.75 -38.48
CA SER A 29 8.10 49.52 -38.14
C SER A 29 7.70 48.08 -38.51
N VAL A 30 7.14 47.36 -37.56
CA VAL A 30 6.66 46.01 -37.74
C VAL A 30 5.20 45.88 -37.32
N LYS A 31 4.46 44.99 -37.98
CA LYS A 31 3.09 44.68 -37.71
C LYS A 31 3.05 43.29 -37.08
N VAL A 32 2.56 43.21 -35.84
CA VAL A 32 2.44 41.93 -35.12
C VAL A 32 0.98 41.49 -35.08
N ASN A 33 0.69 40.32 -35.58
CA ASN A 33 -0.64 39.71 -35.50
C ASN A 33 -0.86 39.16 -34.09
N LEU A 34 -1.97 39.59 -33.43
CA LEU A 34 -2.33 39.14 -32.07
C LEU A 34 -3.01 37.80 -32.04
N GLU A 35 -3.47 37.25 -33.16
CA GLU A 35 -4.07 35.90 -33.26
C GLU A 35 -3.10 34.81 -32.77
N PHE A 36 -1.79 35.00 -32.98
CA PHE A 36 -0.79 34.10 -32.44
C PHE A 36 -0.83 34.00 -30.91
N ILE A 37 -0.97 35.13 -30.22
CA ILE A 37 -1.06 35.17 -28.76
C ILE A 37 -2.30 34.43 -28.26
N GLU A 38 -3.45 34.61 -28.91
CA GLU A 38 -4.68 33.89 -28.59
C GLU A 38 -4.52 32.38 -28.75
N SER A 39 -3.91 31.95 -29.84
CA SER A 39 -3.65 30.52 -30.13
C SER A 39 -2.73 29.89 -29.07
N GLU A 40 -1.61 30.54 -28.76
CA GLU A 40 -0.66 30.02 -27.76
C GLU A 40 -1.25 30.00 -26.35
N THR A 41 -2.03 31.04 -25.99
CA THR A 41 -2.72 31.10 -24.70
C THR A 41 -3.75 29.97 -24.58
N THR A 42 -4.56 29.75 -25.61
CA THR A 42 -5.56 28.67 -25.63
C THR A 42 -4.90 27.30 -25.50
N LYS A 43 -3.79 27.10 -26.21
CA LYS A 43 -3.01 25.87 -26.09
C LYS A 43 -2.45 25.67 -24.69
N ALA A 44 -1.85 26.70 -24.11
CA ALA A 44 -1.28 26.63 -22.75
C ALA A 44 -2.34 26.32 -21.70
N VAL A 45 -3.53 26.90 -21.78
CA VAL A 45 -4.66 26.59 -20.89
C VAL A 45 -5.07 25.12 -21.04
N LYS A 46 -5.23 24.62 -22.27
CA LYS A 46 -5.60 23.22 -22.53
C LYS A 46 -4.54 22.24 -22.00
N ASP A 47 -3.25 22.56 -22.18
CA ASP A 47 -2.16 21.73 -21.67
C ASP A 47 -2.14 21.72 -20.12
N ALA A 48 -2.41 22.87 -19.47
CA ALA A 48 -2.53 22.99 -18.03
C ALA A 48 -3.73 22.18 -17.48
N ASP A 49 -4.89 22.23 -18.14
CA ASP A 49 -6.06 21.43 -17.77
C ASP A 49 -5.78 19.93 -17.88
N THR A 50 -5.08 19.53 -18.95
CA THR A 50 -4.67 18.13 -19.15
C THR A 50 -3.71 17.67 -18.06
N ALA A 51 -2.72 18.50 -17.71
CA ALA A 51 -1.76 18.21 -16.64
C ALA A 51 -2.47 18.11 -15.27
N THR A 52 -3.43 18.99 -15.00
CA THR A 52 -4.23 18.98 -13.76
C THR A 52 -5.06 17.70 -13.65
N ALA A 53 -5.71 17.28 -14.74
CA ALA A 53 -6.48 16.03 -14.76
C ALA A 53 -5.57 14.80 -14.57
N ALA A 54 -4.38 14.80 -15.17
CA ALA A 54 -3.40 13.73 -14.98
C ALA A 54 -2.89 13.67 -13.53
N ALA A 55 -2.62 14.81 -12.90
CA ALA A 55 -2.22 14.90 -11.49
C ALA A 55 -3.32 14.38 -10.55
N ALA A 56 -4.57 14.75 -10.79
CA ALA A 56 -5.71 14.26 -10.00
C ALA A 56 -5.86 12.73 -10.10
N LYS A 57 -5.71 12.18 -11.31
CA LYS A 57 -5.73 10.72 -11.52
C LYS A 57 -4.58 10.03 -10.80
N ALA A 58 -3.37 10.58 -10.86
CA ALA A 58 -2.21 10.04 -10.16
C ALA A 58 -2.39 10.06 -8.63
N ALA A 59 -2.96 11.13 -8.07
CA ALA A 59 -3.31 11.21 -6.65
C ALA A 59 -4.31 10.12 -6.25
N GLY A 60 -5.38 9.90 -7.03
CA GLY A 60 -6.34 8.82 -6.77
C GLY A 60 -5.71 7.43 -6.78
N LEU A 61 -4.80 7.15 -7.72
CA LEU A 61 -4.06 5.89 -7.77
C LEU A 61 -3.13 5.71 -6.56
N ALA A 62 -2.49 6.79 -6.09
CA ALA A 62 -1.65 6.75 -4.90
C ALA A 62 -2.46 6.46 -3.62
N GLU A 63 -3.66 7.03 -3.50
CA GLU A 63 -4.57 6.73 -2.39
C GLU A 63 -5.01 5.26 -2.41
N GLU A 64 -5.37 4.72 -3.56
CA GLU A 64 -5.76 3.31 -3.71
C GLU A 64 -4.60 2.37 -3.38
N ALA A 65 -3.39 2.68 -3.85
CA ALA A 65 -2.19 1.92 -3.50
C ALA A 65 -1.92 1.94 -1.99
N THR A 66 -2.11 3.09 -1.33
CA THR A 66 -1.96 3.22 0.12
C THR A 66 -2.99 2.36 0.87
N LYS A 67 -4.26 2.36 0.46
CA LYS A 67 -5.29 1.50 1.04
C LYS A 67 -4.96 0.02 0.89
N THR A 68 -4.48 -0.37 -0.30
CA THR A 68 -4.07 -1.75 -0.58
C THR A 68 -2.88 -2.17 0.29
N ALA A 69 -1.87 -1.31 0.44
CA ALA A 69 -0.71 -1.56 1.29
C ALA A 69 -1.11 -1.71 2.77
N ASN A 70 -1.98 -0.85 3.28
CA ASN A 70 -2.49 -0.93 4.64
C ASN A 70 -3.29 -2.22 4.89
N ALA A 71 -4.12 -2.63 3.94
CA ALA A 71 -4.86 -3.90 4.04
C ALA A 71 -3.92 -5.11 4.02
N ALA A 72 -2.85 -5.07 3.22
CA ALA A 72 -1.83 -6.13 3.20
C ALA A 72 -1.06 -6.20 4.52
N ALA A 73 -0.67 -5.07 5.10
CA ALA A 73 -0.03 -5.00 6.41
C ALA A 73 -0.90 -5.61 7.52
N LEU A 74 -2.19 -5.26 7.57
CA LEU A 74 -3.12 -5.81 8.55
C LEU A 74 -3.29 -7.34 8.41
N ARG A 75 -3.30 -7.86 7.19
CA ARG A 75 -3.33 -9.32 6.94
C ARG A 75 -2.05 -9.99 7.41
N ALA A 76 -0.89 -9.37 7.20
CA ALA A 76 0.39 -9.88 7.67
C ALA A 76 0.44 -9.94 9.20
N ASP A 77 -0.01 -8.92 9.89
CA ASP A 77 -0.10 -8.90 11.36
C ASP A 77 -1.02 -10.01 11.88
N THR A 78 -2.17 -10.20 11.24
CA THR A 78 -3.11 -11.27 11.60
C THR A 78 -2.48 -12.65 11.40
N ALA A 79 -1.79 -12.87 10.28
CA ALA A 79 -1.11 -14.13 9.99
C ALA A 79 0.02 -14.40 11.00
N GLN A 80 0.76 -13.38 11.39
CA GLN A 80 1.80 -13.49 12.41
C GLN A 80 1.23 -13.88 13.78
N ALA A 81 0.12 -13.27 14.18
CA ALA A 81 -0.56 -13.61 15.43
C ALA A 81 -1.08 -15.06 15.42
N GLN A 82 -1.65 -15.51 14.31
CA GLN A 82 -2.10 -16.91 14.13
C GLN A 82 -0.93 -17.89 14.17
N ALA A 83 0.19 -17.57 13.55
CA ALA A 83 1.40 -18.41 13.58
C ALA A 83 1.96 -18.51 15.02
N ALA A 84 2.00 -17.42 15.76
CA ALA A 84 2.43 -17.42 17.15
C ALA A 84 1.51 -18.30 18.04
N GLN A 85 0.19 -18.22 17.84
CA GLN A 85 -0.76 -19.07 18.55
C GLN A 85 -0.61 -20.54 18.19
N ALA A 86 -0.41 -20.86 16.92
CA ALA A 86 -0.16 -22.24 16.47
C ALA A 86 1.14 -22.81 17.08
N ALA A 87 2.21 -22.02 17.12
CA ALA A 87 3.46 -22.41 17.76
C ALA A 87 3.28 -22.70 19.26
N LYS A 88 2.51 -21.89 19.97
CA LYS A 88 2.19 -22.12 21.38
C LYS A 88 1.39 -23.41 21.57
N THR A 89 0.36 -23.63 20.76
CA THR A 89 -0.44 -24.86 20.81
C THR A 89 0.43 -26.10 20.57
N ALA A 90 1.35 -26.04 19.60
CA ALA A 90 2.28 -27.13 19.34
C ALA A 90 3.24 -27.39 20.52
N ALA A 91 3.73 -26.35 21.17
CA ALA A 91 4.57 -26.48 22.36
C ALA A 91 3.81 -27.14 23.53
N ASP A 92 2.57 -26.72 23.76
CA ASP A 92 1.72 -27.27 24.81
C ASP A 92 1.39 -28.76 24.54
N ALA A 93 1.15 -29.13 23.28
CA ALA A 93 0.95 -30.51 22.88
C ALA A 93 2.22 -31.37 23.05
N ALA A 94 3.38 -30.83 22.72
CA ALA A 94 4.67 -31.52 22.94
C ALA A 94 4.92 -31.77 24.46
N GLN A 95 4.62 -30.78 25.30
CA GLN A 95 4.74 -30.92 26.74
C GLN A 95 3.76 -32.00 27.30
N SER A 96 2.54 -32.02 26.81
CA SER A 96 1.55 -33.05 27.18
C SER A 96 1.99 -34.44 26.76
N ALA A 97 2.54 -34.58 25.56
CA ALA A 97 3.10 -35.86 25.06
C ALA A 97 4.30 -36.34 25.91
N LEU A 98 5.16 -35.43 26.33
CA LEU A 98 6.29 -35.75 27.21
C LEU A 98 5.80 -36.22 28.58
N SER A 99 4.78 -35.57 29.17
CA SER A 99 4.17 -35.99 30.43
C SER A 99 3.53 -37.37 30.31
N ALA A 100 2.79 -37.64 29.23
CA ALA A 100 2.20 -38.97 28.96
C ALA A 100 3.26 -40.07 28.81
N LYS A 101 4.39 -39.75 28.15
CA LYS A 101 5.52 -40.68 28.05
C LYS A 101 6.10 -41.02 29.42
N THR A 102 6.32 -40.02 30.27
CA THR A 102 6.85 -40.21 31.62
C THR A 102 5.91 -41.14 32.44
N GLN A 103 4.60 -40.90 32.40
CA GLN A 103 3.61 -41.77 33.07
C GLN A 103 3.63 -43.21 32.54
N ALA A 104 3.78 -43.38 31.22
CA ALA A 104 3.86 -44.71 30.64
C ALA A 104 5.16 -45.44 31.06
N ASP A 105 6.29 -44.73 31.14
CA ASP A 105 7.55 -45.28 31.60
C ASP A 105 7.46 -45.70 33.11
N GLU A 106 6.82 -44.89 33.95
CA GLU A 106 6.55 -45.19 35.38
C GLU A 106 5.62 -46.40 35.53
N ALA A 107 4.55 -46.48 34.75
CA ALA A 107 3.61 -47.61 34.76
C ALA A 107 4.33 -48.90 34.31
N THR A 108 5.18 -48.82 33.30
CA THR A 108 5.99 -49.97 32.83
C THR A 108 6.93 -50.46 33.93
N LYS A 109 7.61 -49.54 34.61
CA LYS A 109 8.49 -49.90 35.74
C LYS A 109 7.72 -50.56 36.88
N ALA A 110 6.58 -50.00 37.25
CA ALA A 110 5.72 -50.57 38.29
C ALA A 110 5.25 -51.99 37.94
N ALA A 111 4.87 -52.24 36.68
CA ALA A 111 4.52 -53.55 36.19
C ALA A 111 5.69 -54.56 36.24
N GLN A 112 6.90 -54.14 35.90
CA GLN A 112 8.11 -54.95 35.98
C GLN A 112 8.44 -55.28 37.46
N ASP A 113 8.33 -54.32 38.35
CA ASP A 113 8.58 -54.55 39.77
C ASP A 113 7.55 -55.49 40.40
N ALA A 114 6.28 -55.39 40.01
CA ALA A 114 5.22 -56.31 40.40
C ALA A 114 5.48 -57.74 39.87
N ALA A 115 5.92 -57.86 38.63
CA ALA A 115 6.30 -59.17 38.04
C ALA A 115 7.46 -59.84 38.79
N LYS A 116 8.50 -59.04 39.13
CA LYS A 116 9.63 -59.54 39.94
C LYS A 116 9.18 -60.00 41.34
N ALA A 117 8.31 -59.25 42.00
CA ALA A 117 7.76 -59.59 43.29
C ALA A 117 6.93 -60.88 43.23
N ALA A 118 6.09 -61.05 42.19
CA ALA A 118 5.32 -62.28 41.98
C ALA A 118 6.24 -63.50 41.73
N GLN A 119 7.32 -63.33 40.96
CA GLN A 119 8.27 -64.41 40.73
C GLN A 119 9.04 -64.80 42.00
N ALA A 120 9.44 -63.83 42.83
CA ALA A 120 10.05 -64.09 44.12
C ALA A 120 9.10 -64.86 45.09
N ALA A 121 7.84 -64.45 45.14
CA ALA A 121 6.82 -65.12 45.94
C ALA A 121 6.60 -66.57 45.46
N LYS A 122 6.59 -66.81 44.15
CA LYS A 122 6.48 -68.17 43.60
C LYS A 122 7.68 -69.01 43.97
N THR A 123 8.91 -68.52 43.84
CA THR A 123 10.12 -69.24 44.24
C THR A 123 10.11 -69.60 45.73
N ALA A 124 9.70 -68.69 46.59
CA ALA A 124 9.58 -68.94 48.04
C ALA A 124 8.51 -70.00 48.36
N ALA A 125 7.42 -70.05 47.60
CA ALA A 125 6.39 -71.09 47.77
C ALA A 125 6.86 -72.48 47.25
N ASP A 126 7.69 -72.53 46.21
CA ASP A 126 8.22 -73.78 45.66
C ASP A 126 9.32 -74.38 46.57
N GLU A 127 9.98 -73.52 47.41
CA GLU A 127 11.04 -73.94 48.34
C GLU A 127 10.50 -74.39 49.73
N ALA A 128 9.25 -74.01 50.00
CA ALA A 128 8.59 -74.40 51.23
C ALA A 128 7.96 -75.79 51.18
#